data_7031cab2fdeb1bd39ebd2db00e1209fd
#
_entry.id   7031cab2fdeb1bd39ebd2db00e1209fd
#
_cell.length_a   1.000
_cell.length_b   1.000
_cell.length_c   1.000
_cell.angle_alpha   90.00
_cell.angle_beta   90.00
_cell.angle_gamma   90.00
#
_symmetry.space_group_name_H-M   'P 1'
#
loop_
_entity.id
_entity.type
_entity.pdbx_description
1 polymer ?
#
loop_
_entity_poly.entity_id
_entity_poly.type
_entity_poly.pdbx_seq_one_letter_code
_entity_poly.pdbx_strand_id
1 'polypeptide(L)'
;MCGIVGAVAQRDVAEILVEGLRRLEYRGYDSAGVAVIHNGELSRTRRVGKVQELSAALETEPLAGGTGIAHTRWATHGEPSERNAHPHLSEGDIAVVHNGIIENHNKLREMLKGLGYQFNSDTDTEVICHLVHHELKTNSTLLSAVQATVKQLEGAYGTVVIDRRDSERMVVARSGSPLVIGFGLGENFVASDQLALLPVTRSFAFLEEGDVAEVTRRSVSIFDLNGNAVEREVKESEITHDAGDKGEYRHYMLKEIYEQPLALTRTIEGRIANKQVLDTAFGDNAADFLKDIKHVQIIACGTSYHAGMAARYWLEDWAGVSCNVEIASEFRYRKSHLFPNSLLVTISQSGETADTLAAMRLAKEMGYKATLTICNAPGSSLVRESDMAYMMKAGAEIGVASTKAFTVQLAGLLMLTAVIGRHNGMSEQMQAQITQSLQSMPAKVEQALGLDAAIAELAEDFADKHHALFLGRGDQYPIAMEGALKLKEISYIHAEAYASGELKHGPLALIDADMPVIVVAPNNELLEKLKSNVEEVRARGGLMYVFADVDAEFESDDTMKVIPVPHCDIFMAPLIYTIPLQLLSYHVALIKGTDVDQPRNLAKSVTVQ
;
A
#
# COMPACT_ATOMS: atom_id res chain seq x y z
N MET A 1 -0.53 -5.61 -8.07
CA MET A 1 -1.83 -6.17 -7.66
C MET A 1 -2.86 -5.91 -8.73
N CYS A 2 -3.80 -6.85 -8.92
CA CYS A 2 -4.83 -6.77 -9.95
C CYS A 2 -5.91 -5.73 -9.62
N GLY A 3 -6.58 -5.19 -10.64
CA GLY A 3 -7.74 -4.32 -10.53
C GLY A 3 -8.98 -4.99 -11.14
N ILE A 4 -10.11 -4.94 -10.43
CA ILE A 4 -11.41 -5.41 -10.91
C ILE A 4 -12.36 -4.24 -11.06
N VAL A 5 -13.14 -4.21 -12.16
CA VAL A 5 -14.29 -3.33 -12.35
C VAL A 5 -15.41 -4.14 -12.99
N GLY A 6 -16.62 -4.00 -12.47
CA GLY A 6 -17.85 -4.59 -13.02
C GLY A 6 -18.97 -3.57 -13.05
N ALA A 7 -19.87 -3.69 -14.01
CA ALA A 7 -21.01 -2.79 -14.15
C ALA A 7 -22.24 -3.52 -14.69
N VAL A 8 -23.43 -3.17 -14.17
CA VAL A 8 -24.75 -3.53 -14.69
C VAL A 8 -25.57 -2.26 -14.85
N ALA A 9 -25.85 -1.85 -16.09
CA ALA A 9 -26.50 -0.59 -16.45
C ALA A 9 -27.45 -0.73 -17.65
N GLN A 10 -28.14 0.35 -18.00
CA GLN A 10 -28.89 0.44 -19.26
C GLN A 10 -28.04 0.92 -20.43
N ARG A 11 -27.02 1.72 -20.12
CA ARG A 11 -26.08 2.28 -21.08
C ARG A 11 -24.92 1.33 -21.35
N ASP A 12 -24.17 1.56 -22.40
CA ASP A 12 -22.94 0.84 -22.65
C ASP A 12 -21.93 1.09 -21.53
N VAL A 13 -21.34 -0.01 -21.03
CA VAL A 13 -20.46 0.05 -19.85
C VAL A 13 -18.97 -0.01 -20.20
N ALA A 14 -18.60 -0.27 -21.45
CA ALA A 14 -17.20 -0.47 -21.83
C ALA A 14 -16.27 0.70 -21.45
N GLU A 15 -16.72 1.95 -21.69
CA GLU A 15 -15.96 3.15 -21.28
C GLU A 15 -15.80 3.26 -19.76
N ILE A 16 -16.88 2.97 -19.00
CA ILE A 16 -16.86 3.00 -17.53
C ILE A 16 -15.86 1.97 -17.00
N LEU A 17 -15.88 0.77 -17.57
CA LEU A 17 -14.99 -0.31 -17.18
C LEU A 17 -13.51 0.04 -17.45
N VAL A 18 -13.21 0.58 -18.62
CA VAL A 18 -11.85 0.96 -19.01
C VAL A 18 -11.35 2.16 -18.18
N GLU A 19 -12.20 3.17 -17.95
CA GLU A 19 -11.84 4.31 -17.09
C GLU A 19 -11.58 3.85 -15.64
N GLY A 20 -12.41 2.95 -15.13
CA GLY A 20 -12.19 2.33 -13.83
C GLY A 20 -10.85 1.58 -13.75
N LEU A 21 -10.48 0.84 -14.81
CA LEU A 21 -9.17 0.17 -14.88
C LEU A 21 -8.01 1.17 -14.92
N ARG A 22 -8.12 2.29 -15.65
CA ARG A 22 -7.08 3.35 -15.65
C ARG A 22 -6.82 3.87 -14.23
N ARG A 23 -7.88 4.04 -13.46
CA ARG A 23 -7.81 4.48 -12.06
C ARG A 23 -7.24 3.42 -11.11
N LEU A 24 -7.20 2.15 -11.53
CA LEU A 24 -6.60 1.04 -10.77
C LEU A 24 -5.21 0.63 -11.27
N GLU A 25 -4.75 1.15 -12.40
CA GLU A 25 -3.49 0.76 -13.04
C GLU A 25 -2.27 0.97 -12.13
N TYR A 26 -2.31 1.98 -11.24
CA TYR A 26 -1.27 2.20 -10.23
C TYR A 26 -1.06 1.01 -9.29
N ARG A 27 -2.06 0.13 -9.15
CA ARG A 27 -1.95 -1.08 -8.31
C ARG A 27 -1.05 -2.15 -8.93
N GLY A 28 -0.75 -2.05 -10.21
CA GLY A 28 0.09 -2.97 -10.97
C GLY A 28 -0.63 -3.57 -12.18
N TYR A 29 0.11 -3.82 -13.24
CA TYR A 29 -0.41 -4.37 -14.49
C TYR A 29 0.68 -5.17 -15.24
N ASP A 30 0.27 -6.21 -15.95
CA ASP A 30 1.02 -6.86 -17.02
C ASP A 30 0.15 -7.07 -18.25
N SER A 31 -1.16 -7.06 -18.03
CA SER A 31 -2.17 -7.19 -19.06
C SER A 31 -3.50 -6.62 -18.58
N ALA A 32 -4.36 -6.27 -19.52
CA ALA A 32 -5.71 -5.78 -19.24
C ALA A 32 -6.73 -6.44 -20.18
N GLY A 33 -7.98 -6.53 -19.72
CA GLY A 33 -9.04 -7.03 -20.57
C GLY A 33 -10.43 -6.72 -20.05
N VAL A 34 -11.40 -6.83 -20.94
CA VAL A 34 -12.80 -6.54 -20.72
C VAL A 34 -13.68 -7.59 -21.40
N ALA A 35 -14.79 -7.95 -20.76
CA ALA A 35 -15.84 -8.75 -21.36
C ALA A 35 -17.19 -8.07 -21.12
N VAL A 36 -18.04 -8.05 -22.15
CA VAL A 36 -19.35 -7.39 -22.12
C VAL A 36 -20.40 -8.32 -22.74
N ILE A 37 -21.60 -8.32 -22.17
CA ILE A 37 -22.76 -9.04 -22.71
C ILE A 37 -23.62 -8.08 -23.52
N HIS A 38 -23.86 -8.43 -24.78
CA HIS A 38 -24.76 -7.71 -25.68
C HIS A 38 -25.65 -8.68 -26.44
N ASN A 39 -26.98 -8.49 -26.34
CA ASN A 39 -27.96 -9.31 -27.05
C ASN A 39 -27.76 -10.84 -26.86
N GLY A 40 -27.35 -11.28 -25.67
CA GLY A 40 -27.12 -12.71 -25.38
C GLY A 40 -25.80 -13.24 -25.92
N GLU A 41 -24.94 -12.39 -26.43
CA GLU A 41 -23.57 -12.74 -26.80
C GLU A 41 -22.57 -12.14 -25.81
N LEU A 42 -21.53 -12.91 -25.48
CA LEU A 42 -20.43 -12.52 -24.59
C LEU A 42 -19.19 -12.25 -25.43
N SER A 43 -18.83 -10.96 -25.55
CA SER A 43 -17.66 -10.50 -26.28
C SER A 43 -16.54 -10.11 -25.34
N ARG A 44 -15.28 -10.37 -25.73
CA ARG A 44 -14.11 -10.15 -24.89
C ARG A 44 -12.92 -9.61 -25.69
N THR A 45 -12.24 -8.60 -25.13
CA THR A 45 -10.96 -8.08 -25.65
C THR A 45 -9.92 -8.11 -24.54
N ARG A 46 -8.69 -8.54 -24.86
CA ARG A 46 -7.54 -8.62 -23.93
C ARG A 46 -6.29 -8.12 -24.61
N ARG A 47 -5.39 -7.45 -23.87
CA ARG A 47 -4.08 -6.99 -24.35
C ARG A 47 -3.03 -7.15 -23.25
N VAL A 48 -1.81 -7.44 -23.67
CA VAL A 48 -0.62 -7.38 -22.81
C VAL A 48 -0.18 -5.92 -22.71
N GLY A 49 0.23 -5.47 -21.53
CA GLY A 49 0.69 -4.11 -21.28
C GLY A 49 -0.32 -3.25 -20.51
N LYS A 50 -0.21 -1.94 -20.67
CA LYS A 50 -1.04 -0.94 -19.98
C LYS A 50 -2.49 -0.92 -20.47
N VAL A 51 -3.39 -0.34 -19.67
CA VAL A 51 -4.81 -0.15 -20.05
C VAL A 51 -4.95 0.66 -21.34
N GLN A 52 -3.95 1.46 -21.69
CA GLN A 52 -3.93 2.18 -22.96
C GLN A 52 -3.95 1.23 -24.18
N GLU A 53 -3.27 0.06 -24.11
CA GLU A 53 -3.27 -0.94 -25.18
C GLU A 53 -4.67 -1.55 -25.36
N LEU A 54 -5.37 -1.79 -24.25
CA LEU A 54 -6.77 -2.23 -24.28
C LEU A 54 -7.67 -1.14 -24.87
N SER A 55 -7.50 0.12 -24.47
CA SER A 55 -8.24 1.27 -25.02
C SER A 55 -8.09 1.37 -26.52
N ALA A 56 -6.85 1.34 -27.04
CA ALA A 56 -6.56 1.42 -28.47
C ALA A 56 -7.20 0.26 -29.26
N ALA A 57 -7.24 -0.95 -28.68
CA ALA A 57 -7.93 -2.07 -29.29
C ALA A 57 -9.44 -1.86 -29.37
N LEU A 58 -10.06 -1.27 -28.34
CA LEU A 58 -11.50 -0.99 -28.30
C LEU A 58 -11.91 0.17 -29.23
N GLU A 59 -11.01 1.06 -29.62
CA GLU A 59 -11.25 2.06 -30.66
C GLU A 59 -11.44 1.42 -32.03
N THR A 60 -10.76 0.28 -32.30
CA THR A 60 -10.87 -0.46 -33.57
C THR A 60 -11.94 -1.50 -33.55
N GLU A 61 -12.17 -2.15 -32.40
CA GLU A 61 -13.16 -3.19 -32.18
C GLU A 61 -14.00 -2.85 -30.94
N PRO A 62 -14.97 -1.91 -31.07
CA PRO A 62 -15.74 -1.45 -29.93
C PRO A 62 -16.63 -2.55 -29.37
N LEU A 63 -16.71 -2.62 -28.05
CA LEU A 63 -17.65 -3.47 -27.34
C LEU A 63 -18.83 -2.62 -26.83
N ALA A 64 -20.05 -3.11 -27.06
CA ALA A 64 -21.28 -2.51 -26.56
C ALA A 64 -22.00 -3.50 -25.63
N GLY A 65 -22.77 -2.98 -24.67
CA GLY A 65 -23.61 -3.78 -23.76
C GLY A 65 -23.71 -3.16 -22.38
N GLY A 66 -24.78 -3.52 -21.67
CA GLY A 66 -25.10 -2.95 -20.36
C GLY A 66 -24.52 -3.73 -19.17
N THR A 67 -23.98 -4.90 -19.39
CA THR A 67 -23.35 -5.72 -18.33
C THR A 67 -21.96 -6.15 -18.77
N GLY A 68 -20.97 -5.88 -17.92
CA GLY A 68 -19.60 -6.24 -18.24
C GLY A 68 -18.68 -6.25 -17.02
N ILE A 69 -17.53 -6.89 -17.23
CA ILE A 69 -16.45 -7.02 -16.24
C ILE A 69 -15.10 -6.72 -16.91
N ALA A 70 -14.21 -6.11 -16.16
CA ALA A 70 -12.89 -5.76 -16.65
C ALA A 70 -11.82 -5.97 -15.56
N HIS A 71 -10.59 -6.15 -16.00
CA HIS A 71 -9.48 -6.52 -15.12
C HIS A 71 -8.14 -5.98 -15.62
N THR A 72 -7.32 -5.50 -14.69
CA THR A 72 -5.87 -5.36 -14.86
C THR A 72 -5.19 -6.47 -14.09
N ARG A 73 -4.36 -7.27 -14.78
CA ARG A 73 -3.68 -8.41 -14.18
C ARG A 73 -2.29 -8.04 -13.70
N TRP A 74 -1.92 -8.60 -12.57
CA TRP A 74 -0.56 -8.74 -12.08
C TRP A 74 -0.27 -10.23 -11.93
N ALA A 75 0.66 -10.76 -12.73
CA ALA A 75 0.88 -12.20 -12.84
C ALA A 75 1.33 -12.82 -11.50
N THR A 76 0.57 -13.80 -11.05
CA THR A 76 0.94 -14.73 -9.98
C THR A 76 1.19 -16.14 -10.56
N HIS A 77 0.37 -16.53 -11.55
CA HIS A 77 0.44 -17.81 -12.26
C HIS A 77 0.40 -17.60 -13.77
N GLY A 78 1.35 -18.18 -14.50
CA GLY A 78 1.46 -18.02 -15.95
C GLY A 78 2.08 -16.69 -16.38
N GLU A 79 2.88 -16.74 -17.45
CA GLU A 79 3.55 -15.57 -18.04
C GLU A 79 2.57 -14.47 -18.48
N PRO A 80 3.01 -13.19 -18.56
CA PRO A 80 2.24 -12.13 -19.19
C PRO A 80 1.96 -12.45 -20.68
N SER A 81 0.71 -12.78 -20.99
CA SER A 81 0.26 -13.09 -22.34
C SER A 81 -1.24 -12.86 -22.45
N GLU A 82 -1.76 -12.66 -23.67
CA GLU A 82 -3.22 -12.48 -23.85
C GLU A 82 -4.01 -13.72 -23.41
N ARG A 83 -3.46 -14.92 -23.54
CA ARG A 83 -4.13 -16.15 -23.11
C ARG A 83 -4.32 -16.20 -21.58
N ASN A 84 -3.39 -15.62 -20.84
CA ASN A 84 -3.38 -15.56 -19.37
C ASN A 84 -4.04 -14.30 -18.82
N ALA A 85 -4.36 -13.31 -19.67
CA ALA A 85 -5.09 -12.11 -19.27
C ALA A 85 -6.56 -12.42 -18.97
N HIS A 86 -7.14 -11.75 -17.96
CA HIS A 86 -8.56 -11.81 -17.64
C HIS A 86 -9.39 -10.89 -18.56
N PRO A 87 -10.68 -11.10 -18.70
CA PRO A 87 -11.54 -12.17 -18.15
C PRO A 87 -11.30 -13.54 -18.80
N HIS A 88 -11.44 -14.63 -18.02
CA HIS A 88 -11.50 -16.00 -18.52
C HIS A 88 -12.92 -16.40 -18.88
N LEU A 89 -13.06 -17.28 -19.87
CA LEU A 89 -14.36 -17.77 -20.35
C LEU A 89 -14.48 -19.28 -20.18
N SER A 90 -15.68 -19.77 -19.84
CA SER A 90 -16.03 -21.19 -19.88
C SER A 90 -17.16 -21.41 -20.88
N GLU A 91 -16.90 -22.27 -21.90
CA GLU A 91 -17.85 -22.68 -22.94
C GLU A 91 -18.54 -21.50 -23.69
N GLY A 92 -17.98 -20.27 -23.58
CA GLY A 92 -18.57 -19.06 -24.15
C GLY A 92 -19.79 -18.52 -23.37
N ASP A 93 -20.17 -19.14 -22.26
CA ASP A 93 -21.34 -18.79 -21.45
C ASP A 93 -20.99 -17.94 -20.24
N ILE A 94 -19.94 -18.29 -19.53
CA ILE A 94 -19.54 -17.66 -18.27
C ILE A 94 -18.25 -16.88 -18.46
N ALA A 95 -18.17 -15.65 -17.93
CA ALA A 95 -16.95 -14.89 -17.82
C ALA A 95 -16.61 -14.59 -16.35
N VAL A 96 -15.33 -14.66 -16.01
CA VAL A 96 -14.81 -14.45 -14.66
C VAL A 96 -13.59 -13.57 -14.66
N VAL A 97 -13.54 -12.63 -13.71
CA VAL A 97 -12.33 -11.92 -13.28
C VAL A 97 -12.05 -12.24 -11.82
N HIS A 98 -10.78 -12.26 -11.44
CA HIS A 98 -10.36 -12.69 -10.12
C HIS A 98 -9.09 -11.98 -9.68
N ASN A 99 -9.11 -11.50 -8.45
CA ASN A 99 -7.94 -11.05 -7.67
C ASN A 99 -7.71 -12.04 -6.55
N GLY A 100 -6.51 -12.57 -6.43
CA GLY A 100 -6.17 -13.53 -5.39
C GLY A 100 -5.34 -14.69 -5.90
N ILE A 101 -5.28 -15.75 -5.11
CA ILE A 101 -4.64 -17.04 -5.45
C ILE A 101 -5.53 -18.17 -4.94
N ILE A 102 -5.85 -19.10 -5.83
CA ILE A 102 -6.57 -20.33 -5.49
C ILE A 102 -5.54 -21.44 -5.23
N GLU A 103 -5.27 -21.73 -3.98
CA GLU A 103 -4.23 -22.65 -3.56
C GLU A 103 -4.45 -24.09 -4.04
N ASN A 104 -5.71 -24.55 -4.03
CA ASN A 104 -6.07 -25.89 -4.47
C ASN A 104 -6.37 -25.97 -5.99
N HIS A 105 -5.99 -24.96 -6.78
CA HIS A 105 -6.29 -24.88 -8.23
C HIS A 105 -5.85 -26.12 -9.02
N ASN A 106 -4.72 -26.74 -8.69
CA ASN A 106 -4.22 -27.91 -9.39
C ASN A 106 -5.16 -29.12 -9.21
N LYS A 107 -5.65 -29.36 -8.00
CA LYS A 107 -6.61 -30.43 -7.69
C LYS A 107 -7.92 -30.21 -8.44
N LEU A 108 -8.44 -28.99 -8.42
CA LEU A 108 -9.68 -28.63 -9.12
C LEU A 108 -9.50 -28.71 -10.64
N ARG A 109 -8.35 -28.30 -11.19
CA ARG A 109 -8.01 -28.39 -12.61
C ARG A 109 -8.06 -29.83 -13.12
N GLU A 110 -7.45 -30.76 -12.40
CA GLU A 110 -7.47 -32.18 -12.80
C GLU A 110 -8.88 -32.79 -12.72
N MET A 111 -9.66 -32.43 -11.70
CA MET A 111 -11.07 -32.83 -11.61
C MET A 111 -11.87 -32.32 -12.83
N LEU A 112 -11.74 -31.04 -13.15
CA LEU A 112 -12.50 -30.43 -14.26
C LEU A 112 -12.06 -30.97 -15.63
N LYS A 113 -10.78 -31.25 -15.84
CA LYS A 113 -10.31 -31.97 -17.02
C LYS A 113 -10.95 -33.35 -17.15
N GLY A 114 -11.07 -34.08 -16.03
CA GLY A 114 -11.78 -35.37 -15.98
C GLY A 114 -13.27 -35.26 -16.34
N LEU A 115 -13.88 -34.09 -16.17
CA LEU A 115 -15.24 -33.75 -16.57
C LEU A 115 -15.35 -33.22 -18.01
N GLY A 116 -14.24 -33.14 -18.75
CA GLY A 116 -14.19 -32.75 -20.15
C GLY A 116 -13.90 -31.26 -20.41
N TYR A 117 -13.62 -30.45 -19.38
CA TYR A 117 -13.27 -29.04 -19.56
C TYR A 117 -11.87 -28.89 -20.13
N GLN A 118 -11.72 -27.97 -21.09
CA GLN A 118 -10.44 -27.66 -21.73
C GLN A 118 -9.90 -26.35 -21.16
N PHE A 119 -8.65 -26.39 -20.67
CA PHE A 119 -7.97 -25.22 -20.13
C PHE A 119 -7.10 -24.57 -21.21
N ASN A 120 -7.30 -23.27 -21.41
CA ASN A 120 -6.60 -22.47 -22.40
C ASN A 120 -5.54 -21.55 -21.78
N SER A 121 -5.50 -21.44 -20.43
CA SER A 121 -4.54 -20.62 -19.70
C SER A 121 -3.79 -21.41 -18.65
N ASP A 122 -2.71 -20.80 -18.16
CA ASP A 122 -1.92 -21.33 -17.05
C ASP A 122 -2.37 -20.76 -15.70
N THR A 123 -3.41 -19.90 -15.68
CA THR A 123 -3.88 -19.21 -14.49
C THR A 123 -4.71 -20.12 -13.59
N ASP A 124 -4.67 -19.85 -12.31
CA ASP A 124 -5.56 -20.45 -11.31
C ASP A 124 -7.03 -19.99 -11.49
N THR A 125 -7.25 -18.81 -12.03
CA THR A 125 -8.58 -18.21 -12.24
C THR A 125 -9.47 -19.01 -13.20
N GLU A 126 -8.92 -19.63 -14.24
CA GLU A 126 -9.71 -20.40 -15.20
C GLU A 126 -10.43 -21.58 -14.52
N VAL A 127 -9.89 -22.06 -13.38
CA VAL A 127 -10.54 -23.08 -12.54
C VAL A 127 -11.87 -22.56 -12.00
N ILE A 128 -11.92 -21.33 -11.51
CA ILE A 128 -13.17 -20.72 -11.00
C ILE A 128 -14.21 -20.68 -12.12
N CYS A 129 -13.80 -20.24 -13.31
CA CYS A 129 -14.70 -20.09 -14.44
C CYS A 129 -15.36 -21.42 -14.85
N HIS A 130 -14.57 -22.48 -14.96
CA HIS A 130 -15.07 -23.82 -15.29
C HIS A 130 -15.89 -24.45 -14.15
N LEU A 131 -15.51 -24.18 -12.90
CA LEU A 131 -16.24 -24.71 -11.74
C LEU A 131 -17.61 -24.06 -11.62
N VAL A 132 -17.76 -22.75 -11.79
CA VAL A 132 -19.05 -22.07 -11.85
C VAL A 132 -19.93 -22.63 -12.97
N HIS A 133 -19.37 -22.81 -14.17
CA HIS A 133 -20.11 -23.40 -15.28
C HIS A 133 -20.54 -24.84 -14.98
N HIS A 134 -19.70 -25.62 -14.29
CA HIS A 134 -20.05 -26.98 -13.86
C HIS A 134 -21.20 -26.98 -12.85
N GLU A 135 -21.11 -26.12 -11.83
CA GLU A 135 -22.13 -26.00 -10.79
C GLU A 135 -23.49 -25.54 -11.35
N LEU A 136 -23.52 -24.72 -12.40
CA LEU A 136 -24.75 -24.32 -13.08
C LEU A 136 -25.52 -25.48 -13.72
N LYS A 137 -24.90 -26.65 -13.92
CA LYS A 137 -25.63 -27.85 -14.42
C LYS A 137 -26.56 -28.43 -13.38
N THR A 138 -26.31 -28.20 -12.10
CA THR A 138 -27.08 -28.71 -10.96
C THR A 138 -27.80 -27.62 -10.16
N ASN A 139 -27.33 -26.37 -10.27
CA ASN A 139 -27.89 -25.21 -9.58
C ASN A 139 -28.70 -24.35 -10.58
N SER A 140 -29.84 -23.86 -10.15
CA SER A 140 -30.79 -23.16 -11.02
C SER A 140 -30.48 -21.69 -11.27
N THR A 141 -29.57 -21.08 -10.50
CA THR A 141 -29.22 -19.67 -10.59
C THR A 141 -27.70 -19.46 -10.54
N LEU A 142 -27.22 -18.36 -11.13
CA LEU A 142 -25.81 -18.00 -11.05
C LEU A 142 -25.36 -17.80 -9.59
N LEU A 143 -26.20 -17.19 -8.76
CA LEU A 143 -25.92 -17.02 -7.33
C LEU A 143 -25.67 -18.36 -6.65
N SER A 144 -26.57 -19.34 -6.80
CA SER A 144 -26.42 -20.65 -6.16
C SER A 144 -25.20 -21.42 -6.68
N ALA A 145 -24.87 -21.29 -7.97
CA ALA A 145 -23.69 -21.89 -8.55
C ALA A 145 -22.38 -21.27 -8.01
N VAL A 146 -22.34 -19.95 -7.86
CA VAL A 146 -21.17 -19.27 -7.25
C VAL A 146 -21.06 -19.64 -5.78
N GLN A 147 -22.16 -19.68 -5.01
CA GLN A 147 -22.15 -20.13 -3.62
C GLN A 147 -21.65 -21.59 -3.46
N ALA A 148 -21.99 -22.47 -4.40
CA ALA A 148 -21.48 -23.85 -4.42
C ALA A 148 -19.99 -23.90 -4.80
N THR A 149 -19.57 -23.04 -5.73
CA THR A 149 -18.18 -22.91 -6.17
C THR A 149 -17.28 -22.46 -5.02
N VAL A 150 -17.61 -21.36 -4.34
CA VAL A 150 -16.74 -20.78 -3.29
C VAL A 150 -16.51 -21.72 -2.10
N LYS A 151 -17.41 -22.65 -1.85
CA LYS A 151 -17.22 -23.70 -0.82
C LYS A 151 -16.14 -24.73 -1.16
N GLN A 152 -15.71 -24.79 -2.42
CA GLN A 152 -14.70 -25.71 -2.92
C GLN A 152 -13.35 -25.03 -3.13
N LEU A 153 -13.30 -23.69 -3.07
CA LEU A 153 -12.08 -22.92 -3.23
C LEU A 153 -11.31 -22.83 -1.90
N GLU A 154 -10.01 -23.02 -1.97
CA GLU A 154 -9.07 -22.77 -0.87
C GLU A 154 -8.14 -21.62 -1.29
N GLY A 155 -7.93 -20.62 -0.41
CA GLY A 155 -7.09 -19.46 -0.68
C GLY A 155 -7.87 -18.14 -0.70
N ALA A 156 -7.24 -17.08 -1.22
CA ALA A 156 -7.80 -15.74 -1.25
C ALA A 156 -8.40 -15.42 -2.62
N TYR A 157 -9.59 -14.83 -2.64
CA TYR A 157 -10.25 -14.38 -3.88
C TYR A 157 -11.14 -13.16 -3.67
N GLY A 158 -11.11 -12.28 -4.67
CA GLY A 158 -12.18 -11.33 -4.98
C GLY A 158 -12.59 -11.60 -6.42
N THR A 159 -13.78 -12.12 -6.68
CA THR A 159 -14.19 -12.56 -8.02
C THR A 159 -15.51 -11.94 -8.44
N VAL A 160 -15.62 -11.65 -9.74
CA VAL A 160 -16.86 -11.20 -10.38
C VAL A 160 -17.18 -12.12 -11.54
N VAL A 161 -18.41 -12.60 -11.58
CA VAL A 161 -18.91 -13.59 -12.54
C VAL A 161 -20.12 -13.03 -13.28
N ILE A 162 -20.13 -13.16 -14.61
CA ILE A 162 -21.29 -12.87 -15.46
C ILE A 162 -21.64 -14.08 -16.33
N ASP A 163 -22.92 -14.25 -16.62
CA ASP A 163 -23.48 -15.30 -17.46
C ASP A 163 -24.19 -14.68 -18.67
N ARG A 164 -23.81 -15.03 -19.90
CA ARG A 164 -24.44 -14.49 -21.12
C ARG A 164 -25.93 -14.71 -21.22
N ARG A 165 -26.44 -15.73 -20.51
CA ARG A 165 -27.87 -16.08 -20.49
C ARG A 165 -28.70 -15.16 -19.59
N ASP A 166 -28.02 -14.37 -18.72
CA ASP A 166 -28.67 -13.39 -17.83
C ASP A 166 -27.84 -12.08 -17.83
N SER A 167 -28.19 -11.23 -18.82
CA SER A 167 -27.49 -9.96 -19.05
C SER A 167 -27.83 -8.84 -18.07
N GLU A 168 -28.70 -9.08 -17.09
CA GLU A 168 -29.08 -8.07 -16.10
C GLU A 168 -28.44 -8.32 -14.72
N ARG A 169 -27.50 -9.26 -14.64
CA ARG A 169 -26.94 -9.74 -13.37
C ARG A 169 -25.45 -9.98 -13.43
N MET A 170 -24.79 -9.68 -12.32
CA MET A 170 -23.48 -10.23 -11.98
C MET A 170 -23.52 -10.80 -10.57
N VAL A 171 -22.67 -11.79 -10.28
CA VAL A 171 -22.47 -12.34 -8.95
C VAL A 171 -21.03 -12.13 -8.55
N VAL A 172 -20.82 -11.66 -7.33
CA VAL A 172 -19.51 -11.36 -6.78
C VAL A 172 -19.29 -12.15 -5.51
N ALA A 173 -18.04 -12.55 -5.25
CA ALA A 173 -17.69 -13.26 -4.04
C ALA A 173 -16.32 -12.77 -3.53
N ARG A 174 -16.18 -12.71 -2.21
CA ARG A 174 -14.97 -12.23 -1.55
C ARG A 174 -14.52 -13.19 -0.45
N SER A 175 -13.21 -13.48 -0.46
CA SER A 175 -12.44 -14.01 0.66
C SER A 175 -11.00 -13.50 0.54
N GLY A 176 -10.50 -12.77 1.52
CA GLY A 176 -9.15 -12.18 1.51
C GLY A 176 -9.02 -10.93 0.65
N SER A 177 -9.29 -10.99 -0.67
CA SER A 177 -9.15 -9.84 -1.57
C SER A 177 -10.35 -8.88 -1.51
N PRO A 178 -10.15 -7.55 -1.41
CA PRO A 178 -11.24 -6.59 -1.22
C PRO A 178 -12.12 -6.44 -2.46
N LEU A 179 -13.43 -6.29 -2.23
CA LEU A 179 -14.43 -5.86 -3.21
C LEU A 179 -15.40 -4.86 -2.59
N VAL A 180 -15.80 -3.89 -3.38
CA VAL A 180 -16.77 -2.85 -3.02
C VAL A 180 -17.87 -2.79 -4.06
N ILE A 181 -19.11 -2.60 -3.61
CA ILE A 181 -20.29 -2.38 -4.46
C ILE A 181 -20.57 -0.89 -4.49
N GLY A 182 -20.68 -0.31 -5.68
CA GLY A 182 -21.08 1.07 -5.91
C GLY A 182 -22.54 1.15 -6.34
N PHE A 183 -23.33 2.01 -5.69
CA PHE A 183 -24.76 2.21 -5.98
C PHE A 183 -24.96 3.42 -6.86
N GLY A 184 -25.63 3.24 -8.01
CA GLY A 184 -26.00 4.28 -8.94
C GLY A 184 -27.51 4.38 -9.13
N LEU A 185 -27.97 5.33 -9.96
CA LEU A 185 -29.36 5.52 -10.29
C LEU A 185 -29.78 4.61 -11.45
N GLY A 186 -30.37 3.44 -11.15
CA GLY A 186 -30.76 2.45 -12.15
C GLY A 186 -29.57 1.69 -12.76
N GLU A 187 -28.45 1.71 -12.10
CA GLU A 187 -27.22 0.99 -12.43
C GLU A 187 -26.45 0.70 -11.15
N ASN A 188 -25.69 -0.39 -11.10
CA ASN A 188 -24.84 -0.74 -9.98
C ASN A 188 -23.47 -1.23 -10.49
N PHE A 189 -22.47 -1.08 -9.64
CA PHE A 189 -21.08 -1.29 -9.98
C PHE A 189 -20.38 -2.15 -8.94
N VAL A 190 -19.28 -2.77 -9.34
CA VAL A 190 -18.37 -3.48 -8.43
C VAL A 190 -16.94 -3.09 -8.77
N ALA A 191 -16.09 -2.92 -7.77
CA ALA A 191 -14.67 -2.76 -8.00
C ALA A 191 -13.84 -3.34 -6.85
N SER A 192 -12.56 -3.56 -7.10
CA SER A 192 -11.60 -3.92 -6.05
C SER A 192 -11.18 -2.71 -5.20
N ASP A 193 -11.51 -1.48 -5.65
CA ASP A 193 -11.26 -0.23 -4.93
C ASP A 193 -12.28 0.84 -5.37
N GLN A 194 -12.80 1.61 -4.41
CA GLN A 194 -13.77 2.67 -4.68
C GLN A 194 -13.26 3.76 -5.65
N LEU A 195 -11.94 3.98 -5.73
CA LEU A 195 -11.33 4.95 -6.66
C LEU A 195 -11.72 4.71 -8.12
N ALA A 196 -11.91 3.44 -8.51
CA ALA A 196 -12.35 3.08 -9.85
C ALA A 196 -13.73 3.64 -10.19
N LEU A 197 -14.60 3.76 -9.20
CA LEU A 197 -16.03 4.07 -9.36
C LEU A 197 -16.39 5.52 -9.02
N LEU A 198 -15.47 6.32 -8.48
CA LEU A 198 -15.74 7.72 -8.13
C LEU A 198 -16.33 8.57 -9.27
N PRO A 199 -16.02 8.32 -10.58
CA PRO A 199 -16.66 9.03 -11.67
C PRO A 199 -18.15 8.74 -11.83
N VAL A 200 -18.64 7.61 -11.34
CA VAL A 200 -20.01 7.15 -11.56
C VAL A 200 -20.85 7.09 -10.29
N THR A 201 -20.26 6.94 -9.12
CA THR A 201 -20.96 6.96 -7.84
C THR A 201 -20.06 7.33 -6.67
N ARG A 202 -20.67 7.82 -5.58
CA ARG A 202 -20.01 8.06 -4.29
C ARG A 202 -20.57 7.20 -3.16
N SER A 203 -21.62 6.40 -3.42
CA SER A 203 -22.27 5.56 -2.42
C SER A 203 -21.77 4.13 -2.54
N PHE A 204 -21.18 3.59 -1.46
CA PHE A 204 -20.49 2.31 -1.47
C PHE A 204 -20.87 1.43 -0.30
N ALA A 205 -21.01 0.11 -0.57
CA ALA A 205 -21.00 -0.94 0.45
C ALA A 205 -19.73 -1.79 0.29
N PHE A 206 -18.99 -1.96 1.36
CA PHE A 206 -17.80 -2.81 1.38
C PHE A 206 -18.21 -4.23 1.77
N LEU A 207 -17.87 -5.20 0.93
CA LEU A 207 -18.10 -6.60 1.24
C LEU A 207 -17.20 -7.04 2.40
N GLU A 208 -17.72 -7.91 3.25
CA GLU A 208 -16.99 -8.53 4.34
C GLU A 208 -16.45 -9.92 3.94
N GLU A 209 -15.65 -10.51 4.82
CA GLU A 209 -15.06 -11.82 4.60
C GLU A 209 -16.13 -12.90 4.40
N GLY A 210 -16.07 -13.61 3.27
CA GLY A 210 -17.00 -14.66 2.91
C GLY A 210 -18.31 -14.18 2.27
N ASP A 211 -18.49 -12.89 2.03
CA ASP A 211 -19.68 -12.38 1.37
C ASP A 211 -19.77 -12.85 -0.08
N VAL A 212 -20.98 -13.25 -0.48
CA VAL A 212 -21.40 -13.47 -1.87
C VAL A 212 -22.54 -12.53 -2.16
N ALA A 213 -22.45 -11.72 -3.20
CA ALA A 213 -23.52 -10.78 -3.54
C ALA A 213 -24.01 -10.97 -4.98
N GLU A 214 -25.33 -10.87 -5.13
CA GLU A 214 -26.01 -10.74 -6.41
C GLU A 214 -26.25 -9.26 -6.69
N VAL A 215 -25.71 -8.77 -7.80
CA VAL A 215 -25.81 -7.37 -8.20
C VAL A 215 -26.57 -7.29 -9.51
N THR A 216 -27.71 -6.62 -9.47
CA THR A 216 -28.52 -6.31 -10.64
C THR A 216 -28.56 -4.80 -10.83
N ARG A 217 -29.12 -4.34 -11.91
CA ARG A 217 -29.32 -2.92 -12.18
C ARG A 217 -30.18 -2.21 -11.14
N ARG A 218 -31.09 -2.92 -10.45
CA ARG A 218 -32.09 -2.36 -9.54
C ARG A 218 -31.91 -2.75 -8.09
N SER A 219 -31.16 -3.81 -7.82
CA SER A 219 -31.05 -4.37 -6.47
C SER A 219 -29.67 -4.99 -6.25
N VAL A 220 -29.27 -5.00 -5.00
CA VAL A 220 -28.11 -5.72 -4.49
C VAL A 220 -28.59 -6.59 -3.33
N SER A 221 -28.26 -7.87 -3.36
CA SER A 221 -28.56 -8.83 -2.29
C SER A 221 -27.25 -9.47 -1.86
N ILE A 222 -26.90 -9.36 -0.57
CA ILE A 222 -25.65 -9.87 -0.02
C ILE A 222 -25.95 -11.03 0.92
N PHE A 223 -25.11 -12.07 0.86
CA PHE A 223 -25.25 -13.30 1.64
C PHE A 223 -23.91 -13.62 2.31
N ASP A 224 -23.97 -14.10 3.54
CA ASP A 224 -22.80 -14.60 4.27
C ASP A 224 -22.33 -15.98 3.77
N LEU A 225 -21.24 -16.51 4.34
CA LEU A 225 -20.70 -17.85 4.07
C LEU A 225 -21.73 -18.98 4.24
N ASN A 226 -22.73 -18.79 5.10
CA ASN A 226 -23.77 -19.78 5.37
C ASN A 226 -24.97 -19.66 4.39
N GLY A 227 -24.96 -18.62 3.56
CA GLY A 227 -26.05 -18.31 2.62
C GLY A 227 -27.21 -17.52 3.26
N ASN A 228 -27.03 -16.95 4.45
CA ASN A 228 -28.00 -16.06 5.07
C ASN A 228 -27.90 -14.67 4.43
N ALA A 229 -29.06 -14.05 4.14
CA ALA A 229 -29.09 -12.67 3.69
C ALA A 229 -28.56 -11.72 4.80
N VAL A 230 -27.66 -10.83 4.43
CA VAL A 230 -27.05 -9.85 5.34
C VAL A 230 -27.09 -8.46 4.73
N GLU A 231 -27.11 -7.44 5.58
CA GLU A 231 -27.01 -6.05 5.16
C GLU A 231 -25.60 -5.53 5.43
N ARG A 232 -25.10 -4.67 4.53
CA ARG A 232 -23.85 -3.95 4.69
C ARG A 232 -24.11 -2.45 4.67
N GLU A 233 -23.45 -1.72 5.55
CA GLU A 233 -23.63 -0.28 5.66
C GLU A 233 -23.20 0.39 4.33
N VAL A 234 -24.08 1.23 3.79
CA VAL A 234 -23.75 2.07 2.63
C VAL A 234 -23.17 3.39 3.13
N LYS A 235 -21.94 3.67 2.71
CA LYS A 235 -21.19 4.90 3.08
C LYS A 235 -20.99 5.79 1.88
N GLU A 236 -21.05 7.09 2.11
CA GLU A 236 -20.66 8.06 1.10
C GLU A 236 -19.14 8.30 1.16
N SER A 237 -18.48 8.24 0.02
CA SER A 237 -17.04 8.46 -0.05
C SER A 237 -16.70 9.93 0.16
N GLU A 238 -15.78 10.20 1.08
CA GLU A 238 -15.21 11.53 1.31
C GLU A 238 -14.08 11.88 0.30
N ILE A 239 -13.64 10.91 -0.52
CA ILE A 239 -12.59 11.11 -1.51
C ILE A 239 -13.11 11.99 -2.64
N THR A 240 -12.37 13.06 -2.97
CA THR A 240 -12.74 13.97 -4.05
C THR A 240 -12.43 13.34 -5.42
N HIS A 241 -13.17 13.74 -6.44
CA HIS A 241 -13.01 13.24 -7.82
C HIS A 241 -11.59 13.48 -8.36
N ASP A 242 -10.94 14.58 -7.95
CA ASP A 242 -9.61 14.99 -8.42
C ASP A 242 -8.45 14.34 -7.64
N ALA A 243 -8.75 13.41 -6.71
CA ALA A 243 -7.73 12.76 -5.88
C ALA A 243 -6.67 11.97 -6.70
N GLY A 244 -6.98 11.63 -7.94
CA GLY A 244 -6.09 10.94 -8.88
C GLY A 244 -5.47 11.83 -9.96
N ASP A 245 -5.56 13.17 -9.88
CA ASP A 245 -4.97 14.07 -10.87
C ASP A 245 -3.54 14.47 -10.48
N LYS A 246 -2.62 14.52 -11.46
CA LYS A 246 -1.23 14.99 -11.27
C LYS A 246 -1.12 16.50 -11.06
N GLY A 247 -2.12 17.27 -11.50
CA GLY A 247 -2.05 18.72 -11.50
C GLY A 247 -0.88 19.22 -12.38
N GLU A 248 -0.11 20.16 -11.87
CA GLU A 248 1.06 20.75 -12.55
C GLU A 248 2.33 19.89 -12.51
N TYR A 249 2.32 18.80 -11.73
CA TYR A 249 3.50 17.97 -11.55
C TYR A 249 3.68 16.95 -12.68
N ARG A 250 4.92 16.72 -13.05
CA ARG A 250 5.27 15.74 -14.09
C ARG A 250 4.94 14.30 -13.66
N HIS A 251 5.12 13.96 -12.38
CA HIS A 251 4.92 12.64 -11.81
C HIS A 251 4.10 12.70 -10.51
N TYR A 252 3.37 11.62 -10.20
CA TYR A 252 2.65 11.50 -8.92
C TYR A 252 3.60 11.55 -7.74
N MET A 253 4.74 10.84 -7.81
CA MET A 253 5.71 10.84 -6.73
C MET A 253 6.20 12.27 -6.40
N LEU A 254 6.50 13.11 -7.39
CA LEU A 254 6.89 14.49 -7.14
C LEU A 254 5.78 15.29 -6.48
N LYS A 255 4.55 15.18 -6.99
CA LYS A 255 3.36 15.78 -6.36
C LYS A 255 3.25 15.37 -4.90
N GLU A 256 3.36 14.09 -4.62
CA GLU A 256 3.22 13.50 -3.28
C GLU A 256 4.36 13.92 -2.34
N ILE A 257 5.58 14.13 -2.84
CA ILE A 257 6.68 14.72 -2.08
C ILE A 257 6.35 16.17 -1.69
N TYR A 258 5.83 16.96 -2.62
CA TYR A 258 5.47 18.35 -2.34
C TYR A 258 4.16 18.53 -1.56
N GLU A 259 3.29 17.54 -1.53
CA GLU A 259 2.07 17.53 -0.71
C GLU A 259 2.33 17.23 0.79
N GLN A 260 3.51 16.84 1.18
CA GLN A 260 3.82 16.43 2.56
C GLN A 260 3.49 17.49 3.63
N PRO A 261 3.78 18.79 3.44
CA PRO A 261 3.38 19.81 4.41
C PRO A 261 1.87 19.83 4.65
N LEU A 262 1.09 19.77 3.58
CA LEU A 262 -0.37 19.75 3.65
C LEU A 262 -0.89 18.45 4.29
N ALA A 263 -0.32 17.30 3.92
CA ALA A 263 -0.68 16.00 4.49
C ALA A 263 -0.41 15.96 6.00
N LEU A 264 0.73 16.49 6.45
CA LEU A 264 1.08 16.61 7.86
C LEU A 264 0.11 17.55 8.60
N THR A 265 -0.24 18.69 8.02
CA THR A 265 -1.24 19.60 8.59
C THR A 265 -2.57 18.88 8.83
N ARG A 266 -3.08 18.17 7.81
CA ARG A 266 -4.35 17.43 7.91
C ARG A 266 -4.30 16.29 8.92
N THR A 267 -3.15 15.61 9.03
CA THR A 267 -3.02 14.50 9.98
C THR A 267 -2.92 14.96 11.43
N ILE A 268 -2.47 16.20 11.68
CA ILE A 268 -2.34 16.77 13.03
C ILE A 268 -3.62 17.50 13.45
N GLU A 269 -4.38 18.02 12.48
CA GLU A 269 -5.55 18.86 12.73
C GLU A 269 -6.59 18.19 13.64
N GLY A 270 -7.01 18.90 14.69
CA GLY A 270 -8.02 18.44 15.67
C GLY A 270 -7.51 17.37 16.66
N ARG A 271 -6.23 17.03 16.65
CA ARG A 271 -5.65 15.94 17.47
C ARG A 271 -4.78 16.42 18.63
N ILE A 272 -4.51 17.71 18.69
CA ILE A 272 -3.70 18.34 19.75
C ILE A 272 -4.54 19.40 20.44
N ALA A 273 -4.62 19.32 21.77
CA ALA A 273 -5.23 20.33 22.62
C ALA A 273 -4.45 20.46 23.93
N ASN A 274 -4.37 21.65 24.50
CA ASN A 274 -3.72 21.92 25.79
C ASN A 274 -2.25 21.37 25.84
N LYS A 275 -1.50 21.48 24.76
CA LYS A 275 -0.12 20.96 24.61
C LYS A 275 -0.03 19.42 24.80
N GLN A 276 -1.08 18.70 24.51
CA GLN A 276 -1.14 17.24 24.57
C GLN A 276 -1.81 16.68 23.34
N VAL A 277 -1.37 15.49 22.92
CA VAL A 277 -2.09 14.70 21.93
C VAL A 277 -3.31 14.07 22.58
N LEU A 278 -4.46 14.17 21.93
CA LEU A 278 -5.71 13.59 22.42
C LEU A 278 -5.73 12.08 22.23
N ASP A 279 -6.20 11.32 23.23
CA ASP A 279 -6.41 9.86 23.08
C ASP A 279 -7.38 9.55 21.94
N THR A 280 -8.39 10.37 21.75
CA THR A 280 -9.40 10.24 20.68
C THR A 280 -8.82 10.33 19.26
N ALA A 281 -7.55 10.75 19.09
CA ALA A 281 -6.84 10.66 17.82
C ALA A 281 -6.74 9.21 17.31
N PHE A 282 -6.83 8.22 18.20
CA PHE A 282 -6.73 6.79 17.94
C PHE A 282 -8.06 6.03 18.00
N GLY A 283 -9.16 6.74 18.22
CA GLY A 283 -10.52 6.22 18.34
C GLY A 283 -11.21 6.63 19.65
N ASP A 284 -12.52 6.54 19.68
CA ASP A 284 -13.33 7.05 20.81
C ASP A 284 -13.01 6.38 22.15
N ASN A 285 -12.66 5.10 22.14
CA ASN A 285 -12.33 4.29 23.31
C ASN A 285 -10.81 4.14 23.55
N ALA A 286 -9.98 4.91 22.85
CA ALA A 286 -8.52 4.70 22.87
C ALA A 286 -7.92 4.91 24.28
N ALA A 287 -8.44 5.80 25.09
CA ALA A 287 -7.98 6.03 26.46
C ALA A 287 -8.03 4.76 27.34
N ASP A 288 -9.08 3.94 27.19
CA ASP A 288 -9.23 2.69 27.95
C ASP A 288 -8.28 1.60 27.45
N PHE A 289 -8.07 1.52 26.14
CA PHE A 289 -7.17 0.53 25.54
C PHE A 289 -5.70 0.86 25.77
N LEU A 290 -5.30 2.14 25.63
CA LEU A 290 -3.91 2.59 25.75
C LEU A 290 -3.42 2.70 27.21
N LYS A 291 -4.35 2.71 28.16
CA LYS A 291 -4.03 2.65 29.56
C LYS A 291 -3.28 1.35 29.90
N ASP A 292 -2.25 1.47 30.72
CA ASP A 292 -1.44 0.35 31.24
C ASP A 292 -0.67 -0.47 30.16
N ILE A 293 -0.52 0.02 28.95
CA ILE A 293 0.35 -0.62 27.95
C ILE A 293 1.79 -0.60 28.47
N LYS A 294 2.44 -1.78 28.41
CA LYS A 294 3.84 -1.99 28.83
C LYS A 294 4.73 -2.51 27.71
N HIS A 295 4.10 -3.05 26.67
CA HIS A 295 4.78 -3.56 25.49
C HIS A 295 4.01 -3.19 24.23
N VAL A 296 4.73 -2.76 23.20
CA VAL A 296 4.17 -2.50 21.86
C VAL A 296 4.81 -3.45 20.87
N GLN A 297 3.99 -4.21 20.16
CA GLN A 297 4.41 -5.01 19.02
C GLN A 297 3.97 -4.29 17.76
N ILE A 298 4.91 -3.82 16.95
CA ILE A 298 4.63 -3.21 15.66
C ILE A 298 4.82 -4.25 14.56
N ILE A 299 3.86 -4.34 13.65
CA ILE A 299 3.88 -5.26 12.51
C ILE A 299 3.59 -4.48 11.24
N ALA A 300 4.49 -4.58 10.27
CA ALA A 300 4.36 -3.88 8.98
C ALA A 300 5.24 -4.52 7.89
N CYS A 301 5.15 -3.99 6.67
CA CYS A 301 5.97 -4.37 5.53
C CYS A 301 6.62 -3.12 4.90
N GLY A 302 7.83 -3.29 4.31
CA GLY A 302 8.51 -2.27 3.51
C GLY A 302 8.67 -0.92 4.23
N THR A 303 8.28 0.16 3.57
CA THR A 303 8.31 1.54 4.08
C THR A 303 7.65 1.68 5.46
N SER A 304 6.48 1.04 5.67
CA SER A 304 5.79 1.07 6.95
C SER A 304 6.56 0.34 8.06
N TYR A 305 7.32 -0.71 7.74
CA TYR A 305 8.22 -1.37 8.67
C TYR A 305 9.35 -0.43 9.12
N HIS A 306 9.94 0.35 8.20
CA HIS A 306 10.96 1.35 8.54
C HIS A 306 10.40 2.46 9.46
N ALA A 307 9.16 2.89 9.25
CA ALA A 307 8.49 3.83 10.17
C ALA A 307 8.35 3.24 11.58
N GLY A 308 7.96 1.97 11.67
CA GLY A 308 7.89 1.24 12.94
C GLY A 308 9.25 1.14 13.63
N MET A 309 10.32 0.88 12.88
CA MET A 309 11.68 0.81 13.42
C MET A 309 12.14 2.16 13.99
N ALA A 310 11.80 3.29 13.38
CA ALA A 310 12.10 4.62 13.94
C ALA A 310 11.30 4.84 15.24
N ALA A 311 10.00 4.51 15.25
CA ALA A 311 9.14 4.66 16.40
C ALA A 311 9.55 3.80 17.62
N ARG A 312 10.23 2.67 17.38
CA ARG A 312 10.76 1.83 18.47
C ARG A 312 11.67 2.64 19.40
N TYR A 313 12.59 3.45 18.86
CA TYR A 313 13.47 4.30 19.67
C TYR A 313 12.66 5.27 20.54
N TRP A 314 11.62 5.89 19.98
CA TRP A 314 10.79 6.84 20.71
C TRP A 314 9.93 6.18 21.79
N LEU A 315 9.36 5.02 21.51
CA LEU A 315 8.54 4.27 22.48
C LEU A 315 9.37 3.77 23.66
N GLU A 316 10.58 3.29 23.40
CA GLU A 316 11.48 2.80 24.45
C GLU A 316 12.06 3.97 25.26
N ASP A 317 12.55 5.02 24.62
CA ASP A 317 13.27 6.13 25.28
C ASP A 317 12.30 7.14 25.93
N TRP A 318 11.25 7.55 25.22
CA TRP A 318 10.37 8.62 25.71
C TRP A 318 9.08 8.12 26.34
N ALA A 319 8.50 7.05 25.86
CA ALA A 319 7.27 6.50 26.43
C ALA A 319 7.52 5.47 27.54
N GLY A 320 8.74 4.97 27.69
CA GLY A 320 9.14 4.03 28.75
C GLY A 320 8.48 2.66 28.63
N VAL A 321 8.17 2.22 27.41
CA VAL A 321 7.58 0.91 27.12
C VAL A 321 8.50 0.12 26.20
N SER A 322 8.58 -1.20 26.40
CA SER A 322 9.34 -2.05 25.47
C SER A 322 8.65 -2.13 24.11
N CYS A 323 9.42 -2.18 23.03
CA CYS A 323 8.88 -2.23 21.68
C CYS A 323 9.62 -3.24 20.79
N ASN A 324 8.86 -4.12 20.14
CA ASN A 324 9.34 -4.97 19.06
C ASN A 324 8.74 -4.53 17.73
N VAL A 325 9.54 -4.63 16.66
CA VAL A 325 9.08 -4.34 15.30
C VAL A 325 9.42 -5.54 14.42
N GLU A 326 8.42 -6.07 13.73
CA GLU A 326 8.59 -7.26 12.90
C GLU A 326 7.95 -7.10 11.53
N ILE A 327 8.55 -7.77 10.54
CA ILE A 327 7.97 -7.92 9.21
C ILE A 327 6.75 -8.85 9.32
N ALA A 328 5.65 -8.45 8.73
CA ALA A 328 4.37 -9.16 8.88
C ALA A 328 4.42 -10.62 8.41
N SER A 329 5.10 -10.91 7.29
CA SER A 329 5.27 -12.27 6.77
C SER A 329 6.01 -13.17 7.77
N GLU A 330 7.00 -12.64 8.50
CA GLU A 330 7.80 -13.42 9.45
C GLU A 330 7.06 -13.66 10.78
N PHE A 331 6.34 -12.63 11.26
CA PHE A 331 5.54 -12.76 12.48
C PHE A 331 4.51 -13.88 12.40
N ARG A 332 3.88 -14.08 11.24
CA ARG A 332 2.81 -15.07 11.04
C ARG A 332 3.23 -16.51 11.28
N TYR A 333 4.47 -16.86 10.97
CA TYR A 333 4.92 -18.26 10.94
C TYR A 333 5.83 -18.65 12.09
N ARG A 334 6.22 -17.70 12.94
CA ARG A 334 6.98 -18.01 14.12
C ARG A 334 6.11 -18.09 15.37
N LYS A 335 6.54 -18.86 16.36
CA LYS A 335 5.95 -18.85 17.70
C LYS A 335 6.51 -17.66 18.47
N SER A 336 5.75 -16.57 18.55
CA SER A 336 6.09 -15.42 19.36
C SER A 336 5.57 -15.58 20.79
N HIS A 337 6.29 -14.98 21.75
CA HIS A 337 5.84 -14.89 23.13
C HIS A 337 5.02 -13.62 23.33
N LEU A 338 3.84 -13.75 23.92
CA LEU A 338 3.00 -12.61 24.27
C LEU A 338 3.41 -12.05 25.63
N PHE A 339 3.80 -10.78 25.67
CA PHE A 339 4.04 -10.06 26.92
C PHE A 339 2.70 -9.55 27.50
N PRO A 340 2.57 -9.50 28.84
CA PRO A 340 1.38 -8.90 29.47
C PRO A 340 1.18 -7.44 29.04
N ASN A 341 -0.07 -7.01 28.92
CA ASN A 341 -0.44 -5.64 28.56
C ASN A 341 0.21 -5.17 27.23
N SER A 342 0.24 -6.05 26.25
CA SER A 342 0.78 -5.77 24.92
C SER A 342 -0.27 -5.13 24.01
N LEU A 343 0.12 -4.05 23.34
CA LEU A 343 -0.61 -3.44 22.21
C LEU A 343 -0.01 -3.97 20.91
N LEU A 344 -0.86 -4.47 20.01
CA LEU A 344 -0.46 -4.68 18.62
C LEU A 344 -0.70 -3.42 17.82
N VAL A 345 0.31 -2.96 17.09
CA VAL A 345 0.19 -1.84 16.14
C VAL A 345 0.49 -2.34 14.74
N THR A 346 -0.45 -2.18 13.82
CA THR A 346 -0.22 -2.41 12.40
C THR A 346 -0.10 -1.07 11.66
N ILE A 347 0.79 -1.01 10.68
CA ILE A 347 1.01 0.18 9.88
C ILE A 347 0.85 -0.21 8.41
N SER A 348 -0.05 0.46 7.70
CA SER A 348 -0.31 0.20 6.29
C SER A 348 -0.91 1.42 5.60
N GLN A 349 -0.38 1.79 4.44
CA GLN A 349 -0.97 2.86 3.63
C GLN A 349 -2.35 2.45 3.10
N SER A 350 -2.47 1.24 2.53
CA SER A 350 -3.71 0.74 1.91
C SER A 350 -4.69 0.12 2.90
N GLY A 351 -4.19 -0.40 4.03
CA GLY A 351 -4.97 -1.19 4.98
C GLY A 351 -5.44 -2.56 4.45
N GLU A 352 -4.88 -2.99 3.31
CA GLU A 352 -5.25 -4.24 2.63
C GLU A 352 -4.02 -5.15 2.37
N THR A 353 -2.88 -4.88 2.99
CA THR A 353 -1.68 -5.72 2.86
C THR A 353 -1.96 -7.09 3.47
N ALA A 354 -1.92 -8.15 2.65
CA ALA A 354 -2.34 -9.50 3.04
C ALA A 354 -1.61 -10.03 4.28
N ASP A 355 -0.27 -9.92 4.30
CA ASP A 355 0.52 -10.38 5.44
C ASP A 355 0.22 -9.61 6.72
N THR A 356 0.04 -8.29 6.63
CA THR A 356 -0.26 -7.44 7.79
C THR A 356 -1.64 -7.76 8.36
N LEU A 357 -2.63 -7.96 7.50
CA LEU A 357 -3.99 -8.33 7.90
C LEU A 357 -4.01 -9.71 8.59
N ALA A 358 -3.36 -10.69 8.00
CA ALA A 358 -3.29 -12.03 8.57
C ALA A 358 -2.49 -12.06 9.89
N ALA A 359 -1.41 -11.28 10.00
CA ALA A 359 -0.66 -11.12 11.24
C ALA A 359 -1.51 -10.48 12.35
N MET A 360 -2.34 -9.49 12.03
CA MET A 360 -3.27 -8.86 12.97
C MET A 360 -4.33 -9.85 13.47
N ARG A 361 -4.91 -10.64 12.57
CA ARG A 361 -5.89 -11.69 12.93
C ARG A 361 -5.27 -12.73 13.87
N LEU A 362 -4.06 -13.21 13.54
CA LEU A 362 -3.31 -14.13 14.42
C LEU A 362 -3.07 -13.51 15.81
N ALA A 363 -2.67 -12.25 15.88
CA ALA A 363 -2.42 -11.57 17.14
C ALA A 363 -3.68 -11.46 18.01
N LYS A 364 -4.86 -11.24 17.42
CA LYS A 364 -6.14 -11.29 18.15
C LYS A 364 -6.38 -12.65 18.79
N GLU A 365 -6.13 -13.73 18.05
CA GLU A 365 -6.23 -15.11 18.58
C GLU A 365 -5.22 -15.37 19.71
N MET A 366 -4.03 -14.77 19.65
CA MET A 366 -3.01 -14.86 20.69
C MET A 366 -3.39 -14.15 21.98
N GLY A 367 -4.34 -13.19 21.94
CA GLY A 367 -4.83 -12.49 23.12
C GLY A 367 -4.07 -11.20 23.47
N TYR A 368 -3.59 -10.44 22.47
CA TYR A 368 -3.13 -9.06 22.69
C TYR A 368 -4.23 -8.23 23.35
N LYS A 369 -3.85 -7.30 24.24
CA LYS A 369 -4.80 -6.45 24.98
C LYS A 369 -5.71 -5.65 24.05
N ALA A 370 -5.13 -5.12 22.96
CA ALA A 370 -5.83 -4.40 21.93
C ALA A 370 -5.02 -4.39 20.63
N THR A 371 -5.69 -4.09 19.53
CA THR A 371 -5.11 -3.86 18.21
C THR A 371 -5.36 -2.41 17.75
N LEU A 372 -4.32 -1.76 17.23
CA LEU A 372 -4.37 -0.43 16.64
C LEU A 372 -3.84 -0.51 15.21
N THR A 373 -4.55 0.09 14.25
CA THR A 373 -4.01 0.30 12.91
C THR A 373 -3.73 1.77 12.63
N ILE A 374 -2.56 2.05 12.04
CA ILE A 374 -2.21 3.36 11.46
C ILE A 374 -2.39 3.23 9.95
N CYS A 375 -3.45 3.83 9.40
CA CYS A 375 -3.88 3.58 8.03
C CYS A 375 -4.33 4.85 7.31
N ASN A 376 -4.16 4.87 5.97
CA ASN A 376 -4.59 6.00 5.14
C ASN A 376 -5.93 5.76 4.43
N ALA A 377 -6.30 4.51 4.19
CA ALA A 377 -7.52 4.16 3.46
C ALA A 377 -8.71 3.95 4.41
N PRO A 378 -9.70 4.87 4.45
CA PRO A 378 -10.91 4.69 5.23
C PRO A 378 -11.69 3.46 4.76
N GLY A 379 -12.24 2.70 5.71
CA GLY A 379 -13.03 1.51 5.41
C GLY A 379 -12.24 0.29 4.93
N SER A 380 -10.91 0.33 4.95
CA SER A 380 -10.07 -0.84 4.66
C SER A 380 -10.24 -1.96 5.71
N SER A 381 -9.81 -3.16 5.35
CA SER A 381 -9.94 -4.35 6.22
C SER A 381 -9.24 -4.16 7.56
N LEU A 382 -8.00 -3.64 7.58
CA LEU A 382 -7.30 -3.34 8.84
C LEU A 382 -8.06 -2.34 9.72
N VAL A 383 -8.66 -1.30 9.13
CA VAL A 383 -9.45 -0.30 9.88
C VAL A 383 -10.71 -0.91 10.47
N ARG A 384 -11.42 -1.75 9.72
CA ARG A 384 -12.65 -2.38 10.20
C ARG A 384 -12.41 -3.46 11.26
N GLU A 385 -11.30 -4.18 11.15
CA GLU A 385 -11.01 -5.31 12.00
C GLU A 385 -10.18 -4.97 13.25
N SER A 386 -9.56 -3.78 13.32
CA SER A 386 -8.81 -3.33 14.51
C SER A 386 -9.74 -2.74 15.58
N ASP A 387 -9.34 -2.82 16.85
CA ASP A 387 -10.07 -2.22 17.98
C ASP A 387 -9.98 -0.68 17.95
N MET A 388 -8.87 -0.17 17.41
CA MET A 388 -8.58 1.26 17.28
C MET A 388 -8.00 1.54 15.89
N ALA A 389 -8.25 2.75 15.36
CA ALA A 389 -7.69 3.17 14.09
C ALA A 389 -7.24 4.64 14.12
N TYR A 390 -5.99 4.88 13.73
CA TYR A 390 -5.48 6.19 13.44
C TYR A 390 -5.53 6.44 11.93
N MET A 391 -6.45 7.32 11.51
CA MET A 391 -6.57 7.69 10.10
C MET A 391 -5.57 8.79 9.74
N MET A 392 -4.64 8.50 8.83
CA MET A 392 -3.55 9.39 8.45
C MET A 392 -4.00 10.66 7.72
N LYS A 393 -5.12 10.62 6.99
CA LYS A 393 -5.68 11.75 6.21
C LYS A 393 -4.69 12.36 5.19
N ALA A 394 -3.75 11.55 4.69
CA ALA A 394 -2.75 12.00 3.71
C ALA A 394 -3.32 12.25 2.31
N GLY A 395 -4.59 11.91 2.08
CA GLY A 395 -5.18 11.87 0.73
C GLY A 395 -4.70 10.67 -0.08
N ALA A 396 -5.08 10.60 -1.35
CA ALA A 396 -4.65 9.51 -2.22
C ALA A 396 -3.12 9.58 -2.47
N GLU A 397 -2.47 8.43 -2.43
CA GLU A 397 -1.07 8.24 -2.81
C GLU A 397 -1.02 7.21 -3.94
N ILE A 398 -0.66 7.67 -5.14
CA ILE A 398 -0.76 6.92 -6.40
C ILE A 398 0.60 6.35 -6.82
N GLY A 399 1.68 7.12 -6.65
CA GLY A 399 3.03 6.65 -6.93
C GLY A 399 3.31 5.34 -6.20
N VAL A 400 3.87 4.34 -6.89
CA VAL A 400 4.12 3.00 -6.29
C VAL A 400 5.05 3.11 -5.10
N ALA A 401 6.16 3.86 -5.23
CA ALA A 401 7.07 4.17 -4.13
C ALA A 401 6.39 5.14 -3.15
N SER A 402 6.25 4.72 -1.90
CA SER A 402 5.57 5.50 -0.86
C SER A 402 6.40 6.71 -0.42
N THR A 403 5.78 7.87 -0.28
CA THR A 403 6.43 9.14 0.12
C THR A 403 5.69 9.82 1.26
N LYS A 404 4.61 10.55 0.99
CA LYS A 404 3.83 11.27 2.01
C LYS A 404 3.22 10.35 3.06
N ALA A 405 2.84 9.12 2.69
CA ALA A 405 2.34 8.16 3.65
C ALA A 405 3.39 7.84 4.73
N PHE A 406 4.67 7.72 4.38
CA PHE A 406 5.75 7.47 5.34
C PHE A 406 5.89 8.59 6.37
N THR A 407 5.96 9.85 5.93
CA THR A 407 6.11 10.99 6.83
C THR A 407 4.90 11.16 7.74
N VAL A 408 3.70 10.90 7.24
CA VAL A 408 2.47 10.92 8.06
C VAL A 408 2.41 9.73 9.03
N GLN A 409 2.95 8.56 8.66
CA GLN A 409 3.11 7.42 9.58
C GLN A 409 4.04 7.79 10.74
N LEU A 410 5.18 8.42 10.46
CA LEU A 410 6.10 8.91 11.50
C LEU A 410 5.40 9.90 12.43
N ALA A 411 4.64 10.86 11.90
CA ALA A 411 3.88 11.81 12.71
C ALA A 411 2.82 11.11 13.60
N GLY A 412 2.09 10.13 13.05
CA GLY A 412 1.12 9.32 13.79
C GLY A 412 1.76 8.49 14.90
N LEU A 413 2.92 7.90 14.62
CA LEU A 413 3.70 7.13 15.59
C LEU A 413 4.28 8.01 16.70
N LEU A 414 4.71 9.24 16.38
CA LEU A 414 5.15 10.21 17.39
C LEU A 414 3.99 10.63 18.30
N MET A 415 2.79 10.83 17.73
CA MET A 415 1.59 11.08 18.53
C MET A 415 1.23 9.89 19.42
N LEU A 416 1.33 8.65 18.91
CA LEU A 416 1.12 7.44 19.70
C LEU A 416 2.12 7.34 20.86
N THR A 417 3.38 7.65 20.60
CA THR A 417 4.43 7.70 21.63
C THR A 417 4.08 8.69 22.74
N ALA A 418 3.59 9.90 22.37
CA ALA A 418 3.18 10.90 23.35
C ALA A 418 1.99 10.43 24.21
N VAL A 419 0.99 9.77 23.62
CA VAL A 419 -0.18 9.26 24.34
C VAL A 419 0.21 8.11 25.28
N ILE A 420 0.92 7.09 24.78
CA ILE A 420 1.39 5.97 25.61
C ILE A 420 2.33 6.49 26.70
N GLY A 421 3.24 7.40 26.38
CA GLY A 421 4.16 8.02 27.33
C GLY A 421 3.43 8.75 28.45
N ARG A 422 2.37 9.50 28.14
CA ARG A 422 1.54 10.15 29.15
C ARG A 422 0.96 9.16 30.17
N HIS A 423 0.47 8.02 29.70
CA HIS A 423 -0.03 6.96 30.58
C HIS A 423 1.07 6.22 31.35
N ASN A 424 2.33 6.37 30.94
CA ASN A 424 3.51 5.76 31.59
C ASN A 424 4.41 6.78 32.31
N GLY A 425 3.92 8.01 32.55
CA GLY A 425 4.63 9.00 33.39
C GLY A 425 5.52 9.98 32.64
N MET A 426 5.38 10.12 31.32
CA MET A 426 6.04 11.17 30.54
C MET A 426 5.69 12.56 31.12
N SER A 427 6.69 13.41 31.30
CA SER A 427 6.50 14.75 31.86
C SER A 427 5.63 15.65 30.95
N GLU A 428 4.90 16.59 31.55
CA GLU A 428 4.14 17.60 30.81
C GLU A 428 5.05 18.43 29.87
N GLN A 429 6.28 18.69 30.31
CA GLN A 429 7.28 19.39 29.50
C GLN A 429 7.61 18.64 28.21
N MET A 430 7.87 17.32 28.28
CA MET A 430 8.15 16.48 27.13
C MET A 430 6.92 16.42 26.19
N GLN A 431 5.72 16.27 26.71
CA GLN A 431 4.48 16.31 25.92
C GLN A 431 4.33 17.64 25.17
N ALA A 432 4.62 18.77 25.85
CA ALA A 432 4.58 20.08 25.23
C ALA A 432 5.63 20.25 24.12
N GLN A 433 6.84 19.70 24.30
CA GLN A 433 7.88 19.71 23.27
C GLN A 433 7.45 18.90 22.05
N ILE A 434 6.98 17.67 22.24
CA ILE A 434 6.50 16.81 21.14
C ILE A 434 5.37 17.50 20.37
N THR A 435 4.39 18.10 21.07
CA THR A 435 3.27 18.77 20.39
C THR A 435 3.70 20.03 19.66
N GLN A 436 4.67 20.78 20.18
CA GLN A 436 5.25 21.93 19.50
C GLN A 436 5.99 21.50 18.23
N SER A 437 6.76 20.42 18.29
CA SER A 437 7.46 19.84 17.15
C SER A 437 6.45 19.39 16.07
N LEU A 438 5.41 18.65 16.45
CA LEU A 438 4.34 18.25 15.52
C LEU A 438 3.70 19.46 14.83
N GLN A 439 3.39 20.52 15.54
CA GLN A 439 2.76 21.73 14.99
C GLN A 439 3.68 22.53 14.05
N SER A 440 5.00 22.52 14.27
CA SER A 440 5.97 23.20 13.42
C SER A 440 6.48 22.34 12.26
N MET A 441 6.21 21.04 12.26
CA MET A 441 6.68 20.06 11.30
C MET A 441 6.35 20.41 9.83
N PRO A 442 5.14 20.85 9.46
CA PRO A 442 4.83 21.23 8.08
C PRO A 442 5.77 22.32 7.54
N ALA A 443 6.02 23.37 8.31
CA ALA A 443 6.93 24.45 7.91
C ALA A 443 8.38 24.00 7.78
N LYS A 444 8.81 23.03 8.60
CA LYS A 444 10.16 22.45 8.50
C LYS A 444 10.31 21.57 7.25
N VAL A 445 9.27 20.84 6.89
CA VAL A 445 9.24 20.09 5.63
C VAL A 445 9.30 21.03 4.42
N GLU A 446 8.59 22.15 4.42
CA GLU A 446 8.70 23.16 3.36
C GLU A 446 10.14 23.69 3.21
N GLN A 447 10.85 23.91 4.34
CA GLN A 447 12.27 24.30 4.31
C GLN A 447 13.15 23.19 3.70
N ALA A 448 12.90 21.92 4.02
CA ALA A 448 13.65 20.79 3.48
C ALA A 448 13.37 20.58 1.98
N LEU A 449 12.14 20.82 1.51
CA LEU A 449 11.80 20.82 0.09
C LEU A 449 12.55 21.90 -0.71
N GLY A 450 12.97 22.97 -0.08
CA GLY A 450 13.83 24.00 -0.68
C GLY A 450 15.21 23.49 -1.14
N LEU A 451 15.60 22.26 -0.74
CA LEU A 451 16.84 21.61 -1.20
C LEU A 451 16.73 20.96 -2.58
N ASP A 452 15.53 20.93 -3.19
CA ASP A 452 15.23 20.21 -4.42
C ASP A 452 16.24 20.48 -5.56
N ALA A 453 16.54 21.74 -5.86
CA ALA A 453 17.47 22.11 -6.92
C ALA A 453 18.93 21.63 -6.65
N ALA A 454 19.40 21.73 -5.42
CA ALA A 454 20.73 21.27 -5.05
C ALA A 454 20.84 19.75 -5.12
N ILE A 455 19.76 19.06 -4.75
CA ILE A 455 19.70 17.59 -4.81
C ILE A 455 19.58 17.11 -6.28
N ALA A 456 18.89 17.86 -7.13
CA ALA A 456 18.83 17.56 -8.57
C ALA A 456 20.24 17.61 -9.21
N GLU A 457 21.05 18.62 -8.87
CA GLU A 457 22.44 18.71 -9.31
C GLU A 457 23.28 17.56 -8.75
N LEU A 458 23.14 17.26 -7.46
CA LEU A 458 23.83 16.13 -6.81
C LEU A 458 23.53 14.78 -7.47
N ALA A 459 22.30 14.59 -7.90
CA ALA A 459 21.81 13.35 -8.50
C ALA A 459 22.54 12.98 -9.80
N GLU A 460 23.15 13.95 -10.51
CA GLU A 460 23.92 13.71 -11.73
C GLU A 460 25.11 12.77 -11.49
N ASP A 461 25.68 12.77 -10.29
CA ASP A 461 26.78 11.86 -9.91
C ASP A 461 26.37 10.38 -9.90
N PHE A 462 25.08 10.09 -9.90
CA PHE A 462 24.55 8.73 -9.87
C PHE A 462 24.22 8.17 -11.26
N ALA A 463 24.45 8.92 -12.33
CA ALA A 463 24.07 8.55 -13.70
C ALA A 463 24.64 7.19 -14.13
N ASP A 464 25.88 6.92 -13.80
CA ASP A 464 26.62 5.67 -14.13
C ASP A 464 26.70 4.67 -12.98
N LYS A 465 26.18 5.01 -11.78
CA LYS A 465 26.27 4.14 -10.60
C LYS A 465 25.26 2.99 -10.65
N HIS A 466 25.69 1.83 -10.14
CA HIS A 466 24.89 0.61 -10.03
C HIS A 466 24.66 0.17 -8.59
N HIS A 467 25.47 0.68 -7.66
CA HIS A 467 25.41 0.37 -6.24
C HIS A 467 25.44 1.65 -5.42
N ALA A 468 24.92 1.61 -4.21
CA ALA A 468 24.99 2.70 -3.24
C ALA A 468 24.84 2.15 -1.82
N LEU A 469 25.55 2.76 -0.87
CA LEU A 469 25.38 2.48 0.55
C LEU A 469 24.75 3.67 1.26
N PHE A 470 23.88 3.38 2.21
CA PHE A 470 23.24 4.37 3.07
C PHE A 470 23.65 4.12 4.51
N LEU A 471 24.03 5.18 5.22
CA LEU A 471 24.47 5.10 6.60
C LEU A 471 23.61 5.99 7.50
N GLY A 472 23.14 5.40 8.59
CA GLY A 472 22.45 6.10 9.65
C GLY A 472 22.86 5.58 11.03
N ARG A 473 22.49 6.31 12.08
CA ARG A 473 22.76 5.92 13.45
C ARG A 473 21.57 6.19 14.35
N GLY A 474 21.30 5.31 15.34
CA GLY A 474 20.11 5.43 16.17
C GLY A 474 18.84 5.38 15.32
N ASP A 475 17.90 6.28 15.59
CA ASP A 475 16.64 6.42 14.87
C ASP A 475 16.80 6.88 13.41
N GLN A 476 18.01 7.29 13.00
CA GLN A 476 18.32 7.61 11.60
C GLN A 476 18.75 6.38 10.78
N TYR A 477 19.03 5.24 11.40
CA TYR A 477 19.27 4.02 10.65
C TYR A 477 18.04 3.55 9.86
N PRO A 478 16.83 3.51 10.43
CA PRO A 478 15.61 3.26 9.66
C PRO A 478 15.36 4.27 8.52
N ILE A 479 15.79 5.52 8.68
CA ILE A 479 15.67 6.56 7.64
C ILE A 479 16.66 6.29 6.49
N ALA A 480 17.88 5.87 6.81
CA ALA A 480 18.84 5.40 5.81
C ALA A 480 18.30 4.16 5.06
N MET A 481 17.63 3.22 5.76
CA MET A 481 16.96 2.08 5.13
C MET A 481 15.85 2.53 4.17
N GLU A 482 15.05 3.52 4.56
CA GLU A 482 13.99 4.07 3.71
C GLU A 482 14.56 4.77 2.47
N GLY A 483 15.64 5.57 2.62
CA GLY A 483 16.35 6.17 1.49
C GLY A 483 16.89 5.13 0.52
N ALA A 484 17.53 4.08 1.02
CA ALA A 484 18.00 2.96 0.22
C ALA A 484 16.87 2.22 -0.49
N LEU A 485 15.73 2.02 0.18
CA LEU A 485 14.54 1.42 -0.42
C LEU A 485 14.00 2.29 -1.56
N LYS A 486 13.82 3.58 -1.35
CA LYS A 486 13.33 4.51 -2.40
C LYS A 486 14.26 4.51 -3.61
N LEU A 487 15.57 4.60 -3.39
CA LEU A 487 16.54 4.60 -4.48
C LEU A 487 16.46 3.31 -5.31
N LYS A 488 16.44 2.13 -4.66
CA LYS A 488 16.36 0.85 -5.38
C LYS A 488 15.05 0.64 -6.12
N GLU A 489 13.92 1.07 -5.54
CA GLU A 489 12.59 0.88 -6.13
C GLU A 489 12.44 1.58 -7.47
N ILE A 490 12.91 2.81 -7.59
CA ILE A 490 12.62 3.66 -8.76
C ILE A 490 13.80 3.88 -9.70
N SER A 491 15.06 3.71 -9.23
CA SER A 491 16.26 3.86 -10.08
C SER A 491 16.90 2.54 -10.48
N TYR A 492 16.53 1.44 -9.81
CA TYR A 492 17.11 0.10 -9.95
C TYR A 492 18.59 0.00 -9.56
N ILE A 493 19.14 1.02 -8.88
CA ILE A 493 20.44 0.95 -8.23
C ILE A 493 20.32 -0.02 -7.04
N HIS A 494 21.25 -0.97 -6.94
CA HIS A 494 21.33 -1.84 -5.76
C HIS A 494 21.80 -1.03 -4.55
N ALA A 495 20.86 -0.58 -3.74
CA ALA A 495 21.10 0.24 -2.56
C ALA A 495 20.82 -0.53 -1.27
N GLU A 496 21.77 -0.46 -0.32
CA GLU A 496 21.63 -1.07 1.00
C GLU A 496 21.92 -0.04 2.09
N ALA A 497 21.33 -0.26 3.27
CA ALA A 497 21.58 0.59 4.43
C ALA A 497 22.17 -0.20 5.59
N TYR A 498 23.11 0.43 6.28
CA TYR A 498 23.73 -0.12 7.48
C TYR A 498 23.69 0.87 8.63
N ALA A 499 23.56 0.35 9.84
CA ALA A 499 23.94 1.11 11.02
C ALA A 499 25.43 1.44 10.91
N SER A 500 25.80 2.72 10.98
CA SER A 500 27.18 3.17 10.66
C SER A 500 28.24 2.46 11.50
N GLY A 501 27.90 2.01 12.72
CA GLY A 501 28.81 1.23 13.57
C GLY A 501 29.12 -0.18 13.04
N GLU A 502 28.25 -0.75 12.19
CA GLU A 502 28.41 -2.07 11.59
C GLU A 502 29.35 -2.11 10.38
N LEU A 503 29.79 -0.96 9.87
CA LEU A 503 30.71 -0.88 8.72
C LEU A 503 31.92 -1.81 8.86
N LYS A 504 32.53 -1.85 10.06
CA LYS A 504 33.71 -2.67 10.36
C LYS A 504 33.48 -4.17 10.33
N HIS A 505 32.23 -4.60 10.36
CA HIS A 505 31.83 -6.00 10.43
C HIS A 505 31.47 -6.59 9.06
N GLY A 506 31.99 -6.00 7.97
CA GLY A 506 31.83 -6.51 6.61
C GLY A 506 31.64 -5.41 5.55
N PRO A 507 30.65 -4.52 5.68
CA PRO A 507 30.30 -3.57 4.62
C PRO A 507 31.44 -2.66 4.16
N LEU A 508 32.42 -2.37 5.02
CA LEU A 508 33.59 -1.57 4.70
C LEU A 508 34.43 -2.16 3.57
N ALA A 509 34.32 -3.46 3.32
CA ALA A 509 34.99 -4.14 2.20
C ALA A 509 34.42 -3.73 0.82
N LEU A 510 33.22 -3.14 0.79
CA LEU A 510 32.54 -2.69 -0.44
C LEU A 510 32.92 -1.26 -0.84
N ILE A 511 33.68 -0.56 0.01
CA ILE A 511 34.01 0.85 -0.21
C ILE A 511 35.12 0.97 -1.24
N ASP A 512 34.83 1.68 -2.31
CA ASP A 512 35.75 2.11 -3.35
C ASP A 512 35.29 3.45 -3.95
N ALA A 513 35.98 3.94 -4.99
CA ALA A 513 35.65 5.20 -5.64
C ALA A 513 34.35 5.17 -6.49
N ASP A 514 33.82 3.98 -6.79
CA ASP A 514 32.60 3.80 -7.58
C ASP A 514 31.36 3.57 -6.71
N MET A 515 31.54 3.40 -5.40
CA MET A 515 30.47 3.19 -4.43
C MET A 515 30.08 4.52 -3.75
N PRO A 516 28.99 5.18 -4.15
CA PRO A 516 28.49 6.32 -3.41
C PRO A 516 27.98 5.90 -2.04
N VAL A 517 28.38 6.67 -1.01
CA VAL A 517 27.97 6.45 0.37
C VAL A 517 27.16 7.64 0.86
N ILE A 518 25.87 7.43 1.06
CA ILE A 518 24.92 8.44 1.50
C ILE A 518 24.81 8.38 3.03
N VAL A 519 24.98 9.51 3.70
CA VAL A 519 25.01 9.60 5.17
C VAL A 519 23.91 10.54 5.67
N VAL A 520 23.13 10.07 6.65
CA VAL A 520 22.13 10.85 7.36
C VAL A 520 22.73 11.34 8.68
N ALA A 521 22.97 12.66 8.78
CA ALA A 521 23.77 13.25 9.85
C ALA A 521 23.04 14.39 10.60
N PRO A 522 22.01 14.09 11.43
CA PRO A 522 21.41 15.11 12.29
C PRO A 522 22.39 15.56 13.38
N ASN A 523 22.19 16.77 13.89
CA ASN A 523 22.95 17.28 15.03
C ASN A 523 22.38 16.72 16.34
N ASN A 524 22.83 15.55 16.72
CA ASN A 524 22.42 14.85 17.93
C ASN A 524 23.65 14.26 18.67
N GLU A 525 23.41 13.58 19.79
CA GLU A 525 24.46 12.98 20.63
C GLU A 525 25.35 11.94 19.93
N LEU A 526 24.89 11.37 18.80
CA LEU A 526 25.61 10.37 18.02
C LEU A 526 26.45 10.99 16.87
N LEU A 527 26.38 12.32 16.66
CA LEU A 527 27.03 13.01 15.56
C LEU A 527 28.53 12.75 15.50
N GLU A 528 29.23 12.90 16.63
CA GLU A 528 30.69 12.69 16.69
C GLU A 528 31.09 11.22 16.39
N LYS A 529 30.23 10.26 16.76
CA LYS A 529 30.43 8.86 16.38
C LYS A 529 30.22 8.64 14.89
N LEU A 530 29.26 9.36 14.31
CA LEU A 530 29.00 9.30 12.87
C LEU A 530 30.14 9.93 12.08
N LYS A 531 30.67 11.11 12.50
CA LYS A 531 31.86 11.74 11.89
C LYS A 531 33.03 10.78 11.83
N SER A 532 33.28 10.03 12.90
CA SER A 532 34.34 9.01 12.91
C SER A 532 34.11 7.91 11.87
N ASN A 533 32.87 7.48 11.66
CA ASN A 533 32.55 6.49 10.61
C ASN A 533 32.72 7.08 9.21
N VAL A 534 32.39 8.35 9.00
CA VAL A 534 32.61 9.07 7.73
C VAL A 534 34.10 9.06 7.38
N GLU A 535 34.96 9.40 8.33
CA GLU A 535 36.42 9.38 8.12
C GLU A 535 36.97 7.98 7.80
N GLU A 536 36.38 6.92 8.37
CA GLU A 536 36.77 5.54 8.04
C GLU A 536 36.47 5.18 6.58
N VAL A 537 35.34 5.66 6.04
CA VAL A 537 34.97 5.47 4.63
C VAL A 537 35.90 6.30 3.71
N ARG A 538 36.12 7.58 4.04
CA ARG A 538 37.01 8.48 3.28
C ARG A 538 38.44 7.95 3.19
N ALA A 539 38.97 7.42 4.28
CA ALA A 539 40.30 6.82 4.33
C ALA A 539 40.48 5.62 3.36
N ARG A 540 39.38 5.09 2.80
CA ARG A 540 39.37 3.99 1.82
C ARG A 540 38.99 4.43 0.42
N GLY A 541 38.91 5.73 0.19
CA GLY A 541 38.60 6.32 -1.11
C GLY A 541 37.11 6.34 -1.45
N GLY A 542 36.23 6.14 -0.46
CA GLY A 542 34.75 6.20 -0.67
C GLY A 542 34.31 7.63 -0.97
N LEU A 543 33.37 7.78 -1.90
CA LEU A 543 32.74 9.04 -2.27
C LEU A 543 31.52 9.28 -1.39
N MET A 544 31.54 10.37 -0.61
CA MET A 544 30.56 10.65 0.42
C MET A 544 29.52 11.69 -0.01
N TYR A 545 28.27 11.43 0.30
CA TYR A 545 27.13 12.36 0.15
C TYR A 545 26.46 12.52 1.51
N VAL A 546 26.78 13.61 2.22
CA VAL A 546 26.37 13.81 3.61
C VAL A 546 25.23 14.79 3.68
N PHE A 547 24.05 14.31 4.05
CA PHE A 547 22.91 15.13 4.41
C PHE A 547 23.03 15.50 5.88
N ALA A 548 23.61 16.67 6.14
CA ALA A 548 23.99 17.09 7.48
C ALA A 548 23.16 18.27 7.96
N ASP A 549 22.85 18.30 9.26
CA ASP A 549 22.35 19.51 9.91
C ASP A 549 23.27 20.71 9.62
N VAL A 550 22.69 21.87 9.34
CA VAL A 550 23.45 23.10 9.05
C VAL A 550 24.46 23.46 10.16
N ASP A 551 24.21 23.01 11.40
CA ASP A 551 25.04 23.24 12.56
C ASP A 551 25.99 22.05 12.86
N ALA A 552 26.05 21.03 11.99
CA ALA A 552 26.86 19.82 12.23
C ALA A 552 28.36 19.93 11.86
N GLU A 553 28.76 21.06 11.30
CA GLU A 553 30.16 21.36 10.96
C GLU A 553 30.80 20.31 10.02
N PHE A 554 30.12 19.94 8.95
CA PHE A 554 30.69 19.21 7.81
C PHE A 554 31.09 20.19 6.71
N GLU A 555 32.19 19.95 6.06
CA GLU A 555 32.69 20.75 4.94
C GLU A 555 32.80 19.89 3.67
N SER A 556 32.35 20.43 2.52
CA SER A 556 32.52 19.77 1.23
C SER A 556 33.97 19.84 0.74
N ASP A 557 34.43 18.75 0.12
CA ASP A 557 35.71 18.66 -0.58
C ASP A 557 35.59 17.71 -1.80
N ASP A 558 36.72 17.34 -2.41
CA ASP A 558 36.75 16.46 -3.59
C ASP A 558 36.22 15.04 -3.32
N THR A 559 36.16 14.60 -2.06
CA THR A 559 35.70 13.26 -1.64
C THR A 559 34.39 13.27 -0.89
N MET A 560 33.88 14.45 -0.52
CA MET A 560 32.68 14.60 0.28
C MET A 560 31.85 15.80 -0.19
N LYS A 561 30.63 15.53 -0.64
CA LYS A 561 29.61 16.54 -0.94
C LYS A 561 28.62 16.63 0.23
N VAL A 562 28.44 17.82 0.77
CA VAL A 562 27.54 18.08 1.90
C VAL A 562 26.30 18.82 1.44
N ILE A 563 25.14 18.30 1.77
CA ILE A 563 23.84 18.96 1.60
C ILE A 563 23.38 19.45 2.98
N PRO A 564 23.33 20.78 3.20
CA PRO A 564 22.94 21.36 4.49
C PRO A 564 21.43 21.23 4.70
N VAL A 565 21.02 20.33 5.59
CA VAL A 565 19.61 20.12 5.98
C VAL A 565 19.25 21.17 7.03
N PRO A 566 18.08 21.82 6.94
CA PRO A 566 17.63 22.79 7.93
C PRO A 566 17.60 22.22 9.35
N HIS A 567 18.12 22.96 10.31
CA HIS A 567 18.13 22.53 11.71
C HIS A 567 16.72 22.15 12.20
N CYS A 568 16.63 21.01 12.88
CA CYS A 568 15.40 20.53 13.49
C CYS A 568 15.69 19.86 14.84
N ASP A 569 14.67 19.78 15.70
CA ASP A 569 14.80 19.05 16.95
C ASP A 569 14.77 17.52 16.74
N ILE A 570 15.12 16.78 17.78
CA ILE A 570 15.24 15.32 17.75
C ILE A 570 13.91 14.60 17.45
N PHE A 571 12.76 15.22 17.75
CA PHE A 571 11.44 14.62 17.51
C PHE A 571 11.08 14.63 16.03
N MET A 572 11.61 15.60 15.27
CA MET A 572 11.34 15.77 13.84
C MET A 572 12.41 15.15 12.94
N ALA A 573 13.63 14.93 13.46
CA ALA A 573 14.77 14.56 12.64
C ALA A 573 14.50 13.37 11.70
N PRO A 574 13.92 12.22 12.10
CA PRO A 574 13.62 11.13 11.19
C PRO A 574 12.73 11.54 10.01
N LEU A 575 11.76 12.41 10.24
CA LEU A 575 10.85 12.89 9.20
C LEU A 575 11.55 13.89 8.27
N ILE A 576 12.26 14.88 8.80
CA ILE A 576 12.92 15.93 8.02
C ILE A 576 14.00 15.35 7.11
N TYR A 577 14.82 14.42 7.62
CA TYR A 577 15.89 13.79 6.84
C TYR A 577 15.36 12.82 5.77
N THR A 578 14.12 12.37 5.85
CA THR A 578 13.48 11.58 4.79
C THR A 578 13.28 12.40 3.52
N ILE A 579 12.93 13.69 3.62
CA ILE A 579 12.59 14.54 2.48
C ILE A 579 13.72 14.60 1.43
N PRO A 580 14.96 14.96 1.80
CA PRO A 580 16.04 15.02 0.84
C PRO A 580 16.39 13.65 0.22
N LEU A 581 16.20 12.55 0.94
CA LEU A 581 16.42 11.19 0.39
C LEU A 581 15.36 10.81 -0.63
N GLN A 582 14.10 11.23 -0.45
CA GLN A 582 13.03 11.06 -1.44
C GLN A 582 13.33 11.87 -2.70
N LEU A 583 13.75 13.13 -2.57
CA LEU A 583 14.16 13.98 -3.69
C LEU A 583 15.35 13.39 -4.44
N LEU A 584 16.40 12.93 -3.74
CA LEU A 584 17.55 12.26 -4.35
C LEU A 584 17.10 11.06 -5.20
N SER A 585 16.29 10.19 -4.63
CA SER A 585 15.80 9.00 -5.33
C SER A 585 15.00 9.37 -6.58
N TYR A 586 14.13 10.39 -6.48
CA TYR A 586 13.35 10.91 -7.59
C TYR A 586 14.23 11.42 -8.74
N HIS A 587 15.19 12.31 -8.45
CA HIS A 587 16.07 12.88 -9.48
C HIS A 587 17.00 11.83 -10.10
N VAL A 588 17.54 10.91 -9.31
CA VAL A 588 18.34 9.78 -9.84
C VAL A 588 17.52 8.92 -10.79
N ALA A 589 16.25 8.63 -10.46
CA ALA A 589 15.37 7.89 -11.35
C ALA A 589 15.12 8.61 -12.68
N LEU A 590 14.96 9.93 -12.66
CA LEU A 590 14.84 10.74 -13.89
C LEU A 590 16.07 10.64 -14.77
N ILE A 591 17.28 10.71 -14.18
CA ILE A 591 18.55 10.60 -14.90
C ILE A 591 18.71 9.19 -15.50
N LYS A 592 18.34 8.16 -14.75
CA LYS A 592 18.33 6.77 -15.22
C LYS A 592 17.27 6.49 -16.29
N GLY A 593 16.30 7.40 -16.50
CA GLY A 593 15.22 7.24 -17.48
C GLY A 593 14.21 6.16 -17.12
N THR A 594 14.05 5.86 -15.83
CA THR A 594 13.11 4.84 -15.33
C THR A 594 11.72 5.42 -15.12
N ASP A 595 10.70 4.56 -15.07
CA ASP A 595 9.33 4.98 -14.70
C ASP A 595 9.25 5.20 -13.19
N VAL A 596 9.13 6.47 -12.77
CA VAL A 596 9.12 6.88 -11.37
C VAL A 596 7.84 6.46 -10.67
N ASP A 597 6.69 6.60 -11.35
CA ASP A 597 5.38 6.36 -10.76
C ASP A 597 5.01 4.86 -10.76
N GLN A 598 5.48 4.13 -11.77
CA GLN A 598 5.17 2.72 -11.98
C GLN A 598 6.43 1.92 -12.30
N PRO A 599 7.36 1.78 -11.33
CA PRO A 599 8.59 1.02 -11.53
C PRO A 599 8.31 -0.44 -11.83
N ARG A 600 9.18 -1.07 -12.63
CA ARG A 600 9.04 -2.47 -13.04
C ARG A 600 8.98 -3.41 -11.83
N ASN A 601 8.16 -4.46 -11.94
CA ASN A 601 8.05 -5.53 -10.95
C ASN A 601 7.58 -5.09 -9.55
N LEU A 602 7.01 -3.89 -9.42
CA LEU A 602 6.45 -3.40 -8.16
C LEU A 602 4.98 -3.02 -8.32
N ALA A 603 4.26 -3.11 -7.22
CA ALA A 603 2.86 -2.73 -7.11
C ALA A 603 2.64 -1.90 -5.85
N LYS A 604 1.71 -0.94 -5.89
CA LYS A 604 1.44 -0.03 -4.75
C LYS A 604 1.01 -0.76 -3.48
N SER A 605 0.31 -1.87 -3.59
CA SER A 605 -0.16 -2.64 -2.44
C SER A 605 -0.19 -4.14 -2.79
N VAL A 606 0.22 -4.98 -1.84
CA VAL A 606 0.30 -6.44 -1.99
C VAL A 606 -0.84 -7.06 -1.18
N THR A 607 -1.89 -7.54 -1.87
CA THR A 607 -3.07 -8.17 -1.25
C THR A 607 -3.13 -9.67 -1.47
N VAL A 608 -2.08 -10.24 -2.05
CA VAL A 608 -1.89 -11.69 -2.22
C VAL A 608 -0.57 -12.09 -1.59
N GLN A 609 -0.47 -13.33 -1.20
CA GLN A 609 0.76 -13.92 -0.65
C GLN A 609 1.54 -14.66 -1.72
#